data_a00f56da4a0e94e938c720924c1f2196
#
_entry.id   a00f56da4a0e94e938c720924c1f2196
#
_cell.length_a   1.000
_cell.length_b   1.000
_cell.length_c   1.000
_cell.angle_alpha   90.00
_cell.angle_beta   90.00
_cell.angle_gamma   90.00
#
_symmetry.space_group_name_H-M   'P 1'
#
loop_
_entity.id
_entity.type
_entity.pdbx_description
1 polymer ?
#
loop_
_entity_poly.entity_id
_entity_poly.type
_entity_poly.pdbx_seq_one_letter_code
_entity_poly.pdbx_strand_id
1 'polypeptide(L)'
;MAEIVGFNKALLQPRRETLEMVVRDLFPRGGHVEQATFWTGLRPMTPDGTPVVGRTAYKNLWLNTGHGTLGWTMACGSGQLISDLISGRTPAIPYDDLAVARSSPGFTPARPQHLHGAHN
;
A
#
# COMPACT_ATOMS: atom_id res chain seq x y z
N MET A 1 8.16 -12.68 0.15
CA MET A 1 7.14 -13.68 0.46
C MET A 1 6.31 -13.17 1.63
N ALA A 2 4.98 -13.21 1.56
CA ALA A 2 4.07 -12.77 2.63
C ALA A 2 3.44 -14.00 3.29
N GLU A 3 3.24 -13.92 4.60
CA GLU A 3 2.63 -15.00 5.40
C GLU A 3 1.60 -14.40 6.37
N ILE A 4 0.53 -15.14 6.61
CA ILE A 4 -0.51 -14.76 7.57
C ILE A 4 -0.20 -15.48 8.88
N VAL A 5 0.65 -14.87 9.70
CA VAL A 5 1.16 -15.43 10.96
C VAL A 5 0.92 -14.51 12.16
N GLY A 6 0.01 -13.57 12.04
CA GLY A 6 -0.24 -12.56 13.06
C GLY A 6 1.01 -11.70 13.29
N PHE A 7 1.42 -11.56 14.54
CA PHE A 7 2.60 -10.78 14.93
C PHE A 7 3.89 -11.59 15.04
N ASN A 8 3.89 -12.86 14.62
CA ASN A 8 5.08 -13.70 14.65
C ASN A 8 6.11 -13.20 13.62
N LYS A 9 7.31 -12.86 14.08
CA LYS A 9 8.45 -12.42 13.27
C LYS A 9 9.61 -13.42 13.28
N ALA A 10 9.33 -14.71 13.53
CA ALA A 10 10.35 -15.72 13.50
C ALA A 10 11.04 -15.81 12.13
N LEU A 11 12.36 -15.92 12.16
CA LEU A 11 13.18 -16.10 10.97
C LEU A 11 13.24 -17.59 10.62
N LEU A 12 12.58 -17.98 9.55
CA LEU A 12 12.54 -19.36 9.09
C LEU A 12 13.67 -19.64 8.11
N GLN A 13 14.53 -20.61 8.43
CA GLN A 13 15.69 -20.97 7.61
C GLN A 13 15.33 -21.30 6.15
N PRO A 14 14.28 -22.07 5.82
CA PRO A 14 13.91 -22.31 4.43
C PRO A 14 13.57 -21.04 3.64
N ARG A 15 13.08 -20.00 4.31
CA ARG A 15 12.79 -18.70 3.68
C ARG A 15 14.06 -17.93 3.34
N ARG A 16 15.03 -17.98 4.22
CA ARG A 16 16.36 -17.43 3.99
C ARG A 16 17.02 -18.09 2.76
N GLU A 17 17.07 -19.41 2.73
CA GLU A 17 17.64 -20.18 1.62
C GLU A 17 17.01 -19.85 0.26
N THR A 18 15.66 -19.74 0.25
CA THR A 18 14.94 -19.33 -0.98
C THR A 18 15.36 -17.94 -1.46
N LEU A 19 15.48 -16.96 -0.55
CA LEU A 19 15.88 -15.60 -0.90
C LEU A 19 17.33 -15.55 -1.38
N GLU A 20 18.23 -16.25 -0.71
CA GLU A 20 19.64 -16.34 -1.10
C GLU A 20 19.80 -16.98 -2.49
N MET A 21 19.04 -18.05 -2.76
CA MET A 21 19.03 -18.70 -4.07
C MET A 21 18.58 -17.73 -5.18
N VAL A 22 17.46 -17.00 -4.94
CA VAL A 22 16.94 -16.02 -5.91
C VAL A 22 17.94 -14.90 -6.18
N VAL A 23 18.61 -14.40 -5.14
CA VAL A 23 19.62 -13.34 -5.31
C VAL A 23 20.82 -13.84 -6.10
N ARG A 24 21.32 -15.04 -5.81
CA ARG A 24 22.45 -15.64 -6.56
C ARG A 24 22.10 -15.89 -8.02
N ASP A 25 20.86 -16.29 -8.29
CA ASP A 25 20.39 -16.59 -9.65
C ASP A 25 20.20 -15.32 -10.48
N LEU A 26 19.48 -14.33 -9.96
CA LEU A 26 19.13 -13.13 -10.70
C LEU A 26 20.22 -12.04 -10.65
N PHE A 27 21.00 -11.99 -9.59
CA PHE A 27 22.00 -10.95 -9.35
C PHE A 27 23.35 -11.52 -8.88
N PRO A 28 24.00 -12.39 -9.69
CA PRO A 28 25.21 -13.11 -9.27
C PRO A 28 26.40 -12.20 -8.89
N ARG A 29 26.36 -10.95 -9.30
CA ARG A 29 27.35 -9.92 -8.98
C ARG A 29 26.78 -8.79 -8.12
N GLY A 30 25.59 -8.99 -7.54
CA GLY A 30 24.86 -7.97 -6.76
C GLY A 30 25.40 -7.73 -5.35
N GLY A 31 26.28 -8.62 -4.86
CA GLY A 31 26.86 -8.51 -3.52
C GLY A 31 27.29 -9.86 -2.94
N HIS A 32 27.72 -9.82 -1.69
CA HIS A 32 28.13 -11.00 -0.94
C HIS A 32 26.92 -11.52 -0.12
N VAL A 33 26.18 -12.47 -0.67
CA VAL A 33 24.95 -13.02 -0.07
C VAL A 33 25.22 -13.63 1.31
N GLU A 34 26.43 -14.19 1.52
CA GLU A 34 26.89 -14.79 2.77
C GLU A 34 26.97 -13.77 3.92
N GLN A 35 27.15 -12.48 3.58
CA GLN A 35 27.20 -11.37 4.55
C GLN A 35 25.85 -10.66 4.71
N ALA A 36 24.82 -11.11 3.99
CA ALA A 36 23.50 -10.49 4.03
C ALA A 36 22.80 -10.74 5.39
N THR A 37 22.23 -9.69 5.94
CA THR A 37 21.37 -9.79 7.13
C THR A 37 19.95 -10.19 6.71
N PHE A 38 19.50 -11.32 7.19
CA PHE A 38 18.12 -11.79 7.02
C PHE A 38 17.23 -11.18 8.11
N TRP A 39 16.13 -10.57 7.71
CA TRP A 39 15.18 -9.97 8.65
C TRP A 39 13.73 -10.14 8.17
N THR A 40 12.80 -9.98 9.09
CA THR A 40 11.36 -9.96 8.80
C THR A 40 10.71 -8.69 9.33
N GLY A 41 9.57 -8.34 8.78
CA GLY A 41 8.78 -7.19 9.23
C GLY A 41 7.29 -7.43 9.02
N LEU A 42 6.46 -6.65 9.71
CA LEU A 42 5.01 -6.67 9.53
C LEU A 42 4.62 -5.81 8.32
N ARG A 43 3.67 -6.29 7.55
CA ARG A 43 3.07 -5.52 6.45
C ARG A 43 1.75 -4.90 6.90
N PRO A 44 1.51 -3.62 6.64
CA PRO A 44 0.24 -2.96 6.92
C PRO A 44 -0.77 -3.37 5.84
N MET A 45 -1.45 -4.48 6.03
CA MET A 45 -2.45 -4.98 5.09
C MET A 45 -3.85 -4.68 5.60
N THR A 46 -4.70 -4.20 4.70
CA THR A 46 -6.14 -4.10 4.90
C THR A 46 -6.80 -5.44 4.55
N PRO A 47 -8.01 -5.75 5.06
CA PRO A 47 -8.70 -7.00 4.73
C PRO A 47 -9.00 -7.19 3.25
N ASP A 48 -9.24 -6.10 2.52
CA ASP A 48 -9.55 -6.07 1.09
C ASP A 48 -8.33 -5.83 0.20
N GLY A 49 -7.14 -5.64 0.79
CA GLY A 49 -5.90 -5.38 0.08
C GLY A 49 -5.76 -3.96 -0.49
N THR A 50 -6.81 -3.14 -0.40
CA THR A 50 -6.82 -1.77 -0.91
C THR A 50 -6.32 -0.81 0.17
N PRO A 51 -5.39 0.13 -0.11
CA PRO A 51 -4.93 1.08 0.89
C PRO A 51 -6.06 2.02 1.36
N VAL A 52 -5.84 2.60 2.52
CA VAL A 52 -6.75 3.62 3.09
C VAL A 52 -6.08 4.98 2.95
N VAL A 53 -6.68 5.86 2.13
CA VAL A 53 -6.20 7.23 1.93
C VAL A 53 -7.38 8.19 2.07
N GLY A 54 -7.31 9.11 3.02
CA GLY A 54 -8.34 10.12 3.15
C GLY A 54 -8.65 10.54 4.58
N ARG A 55 -9.75 11.26 4.70
CA ARG A 55 -10.23 11.81 5.97
C ARG A 55 -10.86 10.72 6.84
N THR A 56 -10.69 10.85 8.15
CA THR A 56 -11.44 10.09 9.15
C THR A 56 -12.67 10.84 9.65
N ALA A 57 -13.44 10.22 10.54
CA ALA A 57 -14.52 10.88 11.27
C ALA A 57 -14.04 11.99 12.23
N TYR A 58 -12.77 11.98 12.60
CA TYR A 58 -12.18 12.97 13.48
C TYR A 58 -11.63 14.15 12.69
N LYS A 59 -11.88 15.37 13.17
CA LYS A 59 -11.28 16.58 12.58
C LYS A 59 -9.74 16.49 12.62
N ASN A 60 -9.09 16.91 11.55
CA ASN A 60 -7.63 16.97 11.42
C ASN A 60 -6.90 15.61 11.53
N LEU A 61 -7.62 14.49 11.45
CA LEU A 61 -7.02 13.16 11.37
C LEU A 61 -7.23 12.59 9.97
N TRP A 62 -6.12 12.33 9.30
CA TRP A 62 -6.08 11.77 7.96
C TRP A 62 -5.30 10.46 7.97
N LEU A 63 -5.65 9.55 7.12
CA LEU A 63 -4.96 8.28 6.95
C LEU A 63 -4.32 8.20 5.57
N ASN A 64 -3.13 7.63 5.53
CA ASN A 64 -2.44 7.19 4.33
C ASN A 64 -1.67 5.92 4.69
N THR A 65 -2.33 4.77 4.64
CA THR A 65 -1.85 3.51 5.20
C THR A 65 -2.41 2.28 4.47
N GLY A 66 -2.01 1.10 4.88
CA GLY A 66 -2.59 -0.15 4.37
C GLY A 66 -2.12 -0.55 2.98
N HIS A 67 -0.98 -0.05 2.51
CA HIS A 67 -0.46 -0.27 1.15
C HIS A 67 0.10 -1.70 0.91
N GLY A 68 0.08 -2.56 1.92
CA GLY A 68 0.46 -3.96 1.79
C GLY A 68 1.87 -4.14 1.22
N THR A 69 1.96 -4.86 0.11
CA THR A 69 3.24 -5.14 -0.56
C THR A 69 3.71 -4.05 -1.52
N LEU A 70 2.83 -3.12 -1.89
CA LEU A 70 3.07 -2.13 -2.95
C LEU A 70 3.34 -0.71 -2.42
N GLY A 71 3.54 -0.55 -1.12
CA GLY A 71 3.70 0.77 -0.50
C GLY A 71 4.82 1.62 -1.10
N TRP A 72 5.95 1.01 -1.45
CA TRP A 72 7.03 1.71 -2.13
C TRP A 72 6.61 2.24 -3.51
N THR A 73 6.02 1.37 -4.32
CA THR A 73 5.56 1.71 -5.69
C THR A 73 4.49 2.80 -5.67
N MET A 74 3.60 2.77 -4.69
CA MET A 74 2.47 3.69 -4.58
C MET A 74 2.80 4.98 -3.82
N ALA A 75 3.99 5.10 -3.24
CA ALA A 75 4.33 6.18 -2.30
C ALA A 75 4.11 7.58 -2.87
N CYS A 76 4.59 7.86 -4.07
CA CYS A 76 4.45 9.18 -4.69
C CYS A 76 2.99 9.50 -5.02
N GLY A 77 2.25 8.55 -5.58
CA GLY A 77 0.84 8.73 -5.95
C GLY A 77 -0.05 8.93 -4.73
N SER A 78 0.10 8.08 -3.69
CA SER A 78 -0.67 8.23 -2.46
C SER A 78 -0.29 9.47 -1.67
N GLY A 79 0.98 9.88 -1.71
CA GLY A 79 1.46 11.13 -1.12
C GLY A 79 0.85 12.35 -1.81
N GLN A 80 0.79 12.37 -3.15
CA GLN A 80 0.13 13.44 -3.91
C GLN A 80 -1.37 13.49 -3.58
N LEU A 81 -2.05 12.34 -3.60
CA LEU A 81 -3.47 12.24 -3.30
C LEU A 81 -3.80 12.81 -1.91
N ILE A 82 -3.11 12.38 -0.86
CA ILE A 82 -3.40 12.86 0.49
C ILE A 82 -3.07 14.35 0.64
N SER A 83 -2.03 14.84 -0.04
CA SER A 83 -1.69 16.26 -0.08
C SER A 83 -2.81 17.09 -0.70
N ASP A 84 -3.38 16.63 -1.82
CA ASP A 84 -4.49 17.33 -2.48
C ASP A 84 -5.73 17.37 -1.58
N LEU A 85 -6.08 16.25 -0.96
CA LEU A 85 -7.22 16.16 -0.05
C LEU A 85 -7.07 17.08 1.17
N ILE A 86 -5.91 17.12 1.81
CA ILE A 86 -5.65 17.98 2.98
C ILE A 86 -5.71 19.46 2.58
N SER A 87 -5.20 19.80 1.39
CA SER A 87 -5.14 21.17 0.89
C SER A 87 -6.44 21.62 0.20
N GLY A 88 -7.47 20.78 0.15
CA GLY A 88 -8.73 21.09 -0.53
C GLY A 88 -8.62 21.20 -2.06
N ARG A 89 -7.58 20.62 -2.65
CA ARG A 89 -7.44 20.52 -4.11
C ARG A 89 -8.20 19.32 -4.64
N THR A 90 -8.62 19.38 -5.88
CA THR A 90 -9.25 18.24 -6.56
C THR A 90 -8.18 17.23 -6.96
N PRO A 91 -8.23 15.99 -6.46
CA PRO A 91 -7.30 14.94 -6.87
C PRO A 91 -7.43 14.59 -8.36
N ALA A 92 -6.32 14.19 -8.97
CA ALA A 92 -6.28 13.80 -10.38
C ALA A 92 -6.92 12.42 -10.65
N ILE A 93 -7.19 11.62 -9.61
CA ILE A 93 -7.78 10.29 -9.71
C ILE A 93 -9.00 10.17 -8.78
N PRO A 94 -9.98 9.31 -9.10
CA PRO A 94 -11.04 8.91 -8.16
C PRO A 94 -10.41 8.25 -6.92
N TYR A 95 -10.96 8.52 -5.75
CA TYR A 95 -10.40 8.04 -4.48
C TYR A 95 -11.45 7.49 -3.51
N ASP A 96 -12.71 7.43 -3.92
CA ASP A 96 -13.81 6.95 -3.05
C ASP A 96 -13.55 5.53 -2.53
N ASP A 97 -12.99 4.67 -3.38
CA ASP A 97 -12.62 3.29 -3.03
C ASP A 97 -11.43 3.22 -2.03
N LEU A 98 -10.74 4.33 -1.81
CA LEU A 98 -9.65 4.43 -0.83
C LEU A 98 -10.13 4.99 0.51
N ALA A 99 -11.37 5.48 0.59
CA ALA A 99 -11.88 6.12 1.79
C ALA A 99 -12.04 5.13 2.95
N VAL A 100 -11.84 5.62 4.19
CA VAL A 100 -12.07 4.83 5.42
C VAL A 100 -13.48 4.27 5.47
N ALA A 101 -14.46 5.06 5.02
CA ALA A 101 -15.87 4.71 5.03
C ALA A 101 -16.24 3.50 4.15
N ARG A 102 -15.40 3.12 3.17
CA ARG A 102 -15.68 1.96 2.30
C ARG A 102 -15.87 0.64 3.06
N SER A 103 -15.25 0.52 4.22
CA SER A 103 -15.35 -0.66 5.08
C SER A 103 -16.56 -0.61 6.04
N SER A 104 -17.37 0.45 5.98
CA SER A 104 -18.56 0.59 6.81
C SER A 104 -19.77 -0.11 6.16
N PRO A 105 -20.61 -0.83 6.93
CA PRO A 105 -21.86 -1.39 6.41
C PRO A 105 -22.72 -0.27 5.82
N GLY A 106 -23.14 -0.43 4.56
CA GLY A 106 -23.97 0.57 3.85
C GLY A 106 -23.21 1.64 3.07
N PHE A 107 -21.88 1.57 3.01
CA PHE A 107 -21.13 2.45 2.10
C PHE A 107 -21.41 2.09 0.65
N THR A 108 -21.92 3.05 -0.10
CA THR A 108 -22.04 2.97 -1.56
C THR A 108 -21.09 4.01 -2.14
N PRO A 109 -20.04 3.61 -2.89
CA PRO A 109 -19.15 4.57 -3.52
C PRO A 109 -19.92 5.44 -4.49
N ALA A 110 -19.60 6.74 -4.51
CA ALA A 110 -20.15 7.65 -5.49
C ALA A 110 -19.75 7.19 -6.89
N ARG A 111 -20.72 7.07 -7.80
CA ARG A 111 -20.43 6.76 -9.21
C ARG A 111 -19.51 7.86 -9.77
N PRO A 112 -18.40 7.49 -10.44
CA PRO A 112 -17.59 8.46 -11.13
C PRO A 112 -18.48 9.26 -12.09
N GLN A 113 -18.57 10.57 -11.90
CA GLN A 113 -19.18 11.43 -12.91
C GLN A 113 -18.22 11.43 -14.11
N HIS A 114 -18.60 10.72 -15.17
CA HIS A 114 -17.92 10.83 -16.45
C HIS A 114 -17.94 12.31 -16.84
N LEU A 115 -16.77 12.93 -16.83
CA LEU A 115 -16.54 14.20 -17.46
C LEU A 115 -16.84 14.00 -18.95
N HIS A 116 -18.07 14.30 -19.36
CA HIS A 116 -18.41 14.45 -20.78
C HIS A 116 -17.59 15.64 -21.26
N GLY A 117 -16.55 15.34 -22.01
CA GLY A 117 -15.78 16.34 -22.70
C GLY A 117 -16.70 17.18 -23.59
N ALA A 118 -16.76 18.47 -23.31
CA ALA A 118 -17.23 19.42 -24.26
C ALA A 118 -16.16 19.55 -25.36
N HIS A 119 -16.37 18.85 -26.46
CA HIS A 119 -15.78 19.20 -27.71
C HIS A 119 -16.73 20.25 -28.35
N ASN A 120 -16.28 21.48 -28.41
CA ASN A 120 -16.62 22.47 -29.39
C ASN A 120 -15.35 23.19 -29.79
#